data_6e3ab96c7e9b3ae4aa66e7d0cf6a2550
#
_entry.id   6e3ab96c7e9b3ae4aa66e7d0cf6a2550
#
_cell.length_a   1.000
_cell.length_b   1.000
_cell.length_c   1.000
_cell.angle_alpha   90.00
_cell.angle_beta   90.00
_cell.angle_gamma   90.00
#
_symmetry.space_group_name_H-M   'P 1'
#
loop_
_entity.id
_entity.type
_entity.pdbx_description
1 polymer ?
#
loop_
_entity_poly.entity_id
_entity_poly.type
_entity_poly.pdbx_seq_one_letter_code
_entity_poly.pdbx_strand_id
1 'polypeptide(L)'
;NAGWGFQVRRSPDGLRLRHGLTETTHQTVPPGRVQGVTVSQPLFWRPFGWYRVNMAVAGYLQESDGARDVALPVGPWEDVLRVLTVVAPDPGLEDDPRAAQGLTPAGLMHLGVHGTGTEGGFQHVPRRGRWWFNWFAWRRTGFTTTRSLLVVRSGWLNRRLQTLQHERMQAAELAQGPVQRRLGLATVRVWVAGANAVVRDLDEDVAVDLYAREARHAAVSRRLADRDQWMRPEELARFEQRTREVAATEVGRRELARAG
;
A
#
# COMPACT_ATOMS: atom_id res chain seq x y z
N ASN A 1 15.86 12.23 -19.66
CA ASN A 1 14.84 12.82 -20.57
C ASN A 1 13.39 12.37 -20.26
N ALA A 2 13.17 11.49 -19.30
CA ALA A 2 11.84 10.94 -18.97
C ALA A 2 10.89 11.90 -18.21
N GLY A 3 11.33 13.08 -17.83
CA GLY A 3 10.55 14.02 -17.01
C GLY A 3 9.89 15.19 -17.73
N TRP A 4 10.13 15.38 -19.05
CA TRP A 4 9.56 16.51 -19.79
C TRP A 4 8.20 16.15 -20.40
N GLY A 5 7.25 17.11 -20.33
CA GLY A 5 5.92 16.93 -20.90
C GLY A 5 5.05 15.87 -20.20
N PHE A 6 5.35 15.54 -18.94
CA PHE A 6 4.62 14.53 -18.18
C PHE A 6 3.17 14.97 -17.93
N GLN A 7 2.21 14.17 -18.38
CA GLN A 7 0.77 14.39 -18.17
C GLN A 7 0.11 13.12 -17.65
N VAL A 8 -0.66 13.28 -16.60
CA VAL A 8 -1.54 12.23 -16.05
C VAL A 8 -2.98 12.66 -16.29
N ARG A 9 -3.76 11.82 -16.96
CA ARG A 9 -5.19 12.06 -17.20
C ARG A 9 -5.99 10.82 -16.81
N ARG A 10 -7.11 11.06 -16.17
CA ARG A 10 -8.11 10.02 -15.92
C ARG A 10 -8.96 9.87 -17.20
N SER A 11 -9.11 8.63 -17.68
CA SER A 11 -9.98 8.23 -18.79
C SER A 11 -10.99 7.20 -18.29
N PRO A 12 -12.14 7.00 -18.95
CA PRO A 12 -13.05 5.91 -18.62
C PRO A 12 -12.36 4.54 -18.64
N ASP A 13 -11.36 4.37 -19.50
CA ASP A 13 -10.61 3.12 -19.66
C ASP A 13 -9.44 2.95 -18.65
N GLY A 14 -9.20 3.97 -17.81
CA GLY A 14 -8.11 3.95 -16.82
C GLY A 14 -7.26 5.21 -16.81
N LEU A 15 -6.07 5.08 -16.21
CA LEU A 15 -5.10 6.14 -16.07
C LEU A 15 -4.24 6.22 -17.34
N ARG A 16 -4.27 7.35 -18.04
CA ARG A 16 -3.38 7.60 -19.19
C ARG A 16 -2.18 8.41 -18.74
N LEU A 17 -1.00 7.81 -18.88
CA LEU A 17 0.29 8.44 -18.64
C LEU A 17 0.91 8.78 -19.99
N ARG A 18 1.33 10.03 -20.14
CA ARG A 18 2.08 10.49 -21.31
C ARG A 18 3.39 11.11 -20.84
N HIS A 19 4.49 10.63 -21.37
CA HIS A 19 5.82 11.18 -21.07
C HIS A 19 6.76 11.02 -22.27
N GLY A 20 7.77 11.89 -22.32
CA GLY A 20 8.85 11.83 -23.29
C GLY A 20 9.03 13.12 -24.10
N LEU A 21 10.27 13.39 -24.48
CA LEU A 21 10.69 14.57 -25.26
C LEU A 21 10.84 14.21 -26.74
N THR A 22 11.47 13.08 -27.01
CA THR A 22 11.75 12.58 -28.36
C THR A 22 10.88 11.39 -28.73
N GLU A 23 10.53 10.55 -27.75
CA GLU A 23 9.64 9.41 -27.91
C GLU A 23 8.48 9.54 -26.92
N THR A 24 7.27 9.65 -27.41
CA THR A 24 6.07 9.80 -26.58
C THR A 24 5.50 8.42 -26.26
N THR A 25 5.67 7.98 -25.03
CA THR A 25 5.06 6.74 -24.55
C THR A 25 3.68 7.03 -23.98
N HIS A 26 2.67 6.31 -24.48
CA HIS A 26 1.31 6.32 -23.95
C HIS A 26 1.05 5.02 -23.19
N GLN A 27 0.87 5.12 -21.90
CA GLN A 27 0.52 3.96 -21.08
C GLN A 27 -0.86 4.14 -20.48
N THR A 28 -1.70 3.15 -20.62
CA THR A 28 -3.01 3.11 -19.94
C THR A 28 -2.95 2.08 -18.83
N VAL A 29 -3.13 2.52 -17.59
CA VAL A 29 -3.21 1.66 -16.41
C VAL A 29 -4.68 1.50 -16.04
N PRO A 30 -5.25 0.30 -16.14
CA PRO A 30 -6.64 0.05 -15.77
C PRO A 30 -6.92 0.37 -14.29
N PRO A 31 -8.12 0.85 -13.94
CA PRO A 31 -8.52 1.08 -12.57
C PRO A 31 -8.38 -0.22 -11.74
N GLY A 32 -7.92 -0.11 -10.50
CA GLY A 32 -7.78 -1.24 -9.58
C GLY A 32 -6.53 -2.11 -9.78
N ARG A 33 -5.67 -1.83 -10.76
CA ARG A 33 -4.37 -2.52 -10.90
C ARG A 33 -3.24 -1.89 -10.09
N VAL A 34 -3.39 -0.65 -9.62
CA VAL A 34 -2.43 -0.01 -8.72
C VAL A 34 -2.56 -0.64 -7.34
N GLN A 35 -1.51 -1.27 -6.87
CA GLN A 35 -1.48 -2.03 -5.62
C GLN A 35 -0.80 -1.27 -4.48
N GLY A 36 -0.03 -0.27 -4.83
CA GLY A 36 0.65 0.59 -3.89
C GLY A 36 1.28 1.79 -4.57
N VAL A 37 1.60 2.79 -3.78
CA VAL A 37 2.26 4.01 -4.23
C VAL A 37 3.45 4.29 -3.33
N THR A 38 4.55 4.79 -3.92
CA THR A 38 5.73 5.22 -3.19
C THR A 38 6.02 6.67 -3.52
N VAL A 39 5.95 7.54 -2.54
CA VAL A 39 6.42 8.91 -2.63
C VAL A 39 7.84 8.99 -2.07
N SER A 40 8.76 9.57 -2.80
CA SER A 40 10.16 9.72 -2.38
C SER A 40 10.68 11.15 -2.56
N GLN A 41 11.51 11.57 -1.59
CA GLN A 41 12.18 12.87 -1.60
C GLN A 41 13.66 12.69 -1.21
N PRO A 42 14.57 12.62 -2.18
CA PRO A 42 16.00 12.63 -1.93
C PRO A 42 16.45 13.91 -1.21
N LEU A 43 17.55 13.83 -0.44
CA LEU A 43 18.06 14.95 0.36
C LEU A 43 18.29 16.22 -0.50
N PHE A 44 18.91 16.04 -1.67
CA PHE A 44 19.23 17.15 -2.58
C PHE A 44 18.01 17.79 -3.24
N TRP A 45 16.85 17.15 -3.20
CA TRP A 45 15.61 17.69 -3.75
C TRP A 45 14.80 18.51 -2.74
N ARG A 46 15.15 18.42 -1.44
CA ARG A 46 14.42 19.11 -0.37
C ARG A 46 14.44 20.63 -0.49
N PRO A 47 15.58 21.28 -0.80
CA PRO A 47 15.61 22.74 -0.99
C PRO A 47 14.68 23.24 -2.09
N PHE A 48 14.45 22.40 -3.11
CA PHE A 48 13.59 22.70 -4.25
C PHE A 48 12.14 22.26 -4.06
N GLY A 49 11.81 21.57 -2.95
CA GLY A 49 10.48 21.01 -2.74
C GLY A 49 10.07 19.96 -3.77
N TRP A 50 11.04 19.22 -4.36
CA TRP A 50 10.77 18.22 -5.39
C TRP A 50 10.57 16.83 -4.82
N TYR A 51 9.66 16.08 -5.44
CA TYR A 51 9.27 14.72 -5.08
C TYR A 51 9.18 13.86 -6.33
N ARG A 52 9.23 12.54 -6.11
CA ARG A 52 8.93 11.52 -7.11
C ARG A 52 7.81 10.64 -6.59
N VAL A 53 6.89 10.26 -7.47
CA VAL A 53 5.85 9.28 -7.17
C VAL A 53 6.02 8.09 -8.10
N ASN A 54 6.18 6.90 -7.50
CA ASN A 54 6.16 5.62 -8.20
C ASN A 54 4.90 4.87 -7.81
N MET A 55 4.39 4.02 -8.71
CA MET A 55 3.24 3.16 -8.46
C MET A 55 3.61 1.71 -8.74
N ALA A 56 3.09 0.80 -7.93
CA ALA A 56 3.16 -0.63 -8.18
C ALA A 56 1.92 -1.08 -8.92
N VAL A 57 2.06 -1.64 -10.10
CA VAL A 57 0.97 -2.10 -10.95
C VAL A 57 1.05 -3.60 -11.13
N ALA A 58 -0.07 -4.31 -10.86
CA ALA A 58 -0.14 -5.75 -11.05
C ALA A 58 -0.05 -6.14 -12.53
N GLY A 59 0.73 -7.19 -12.82
CA GLY A 59 0.84 -7.78 -14.16
C GLY A 59 1.94 -7.20 -15.05
N TYR A 60 2.65 -6.19 -14.60
CA TYR A 60 3.90 -5.75 -15.23
C TYR A 60 5.06 -6.40 -14.49
N LEU A 61 5.46 -7.57 -14.97
CA LEU A 61 6.71 -8.18 -14.52
C LEU A 61 7.87 -7.23 -14.85
N GLN A 62 8.78 -7.19 -13.95
CA GLN A 62 10.01 -6.42 -13.83
C GLN A 62 10.95 -6.60 -15.03
N GLU A 63 10.48 -6.35 -16.26
CA GLU A 63 11.37 -6.25 -17.41
C GLU A 63 11.78 -4.79 -17.63
N SER A 64 12.95 -4.49 -17.09
CA SER A 64 14.02 -3.59 -17.56
C SER A 64 13.70 -2.15 -17.95
N ASP A 65 12.56 -1.57 -17.60
CA ASP A 65 12.39 -0.14 -17.88
C ASP A 65 11.74 0.58 -16.69
N GLY A 66 12.60 1.09 -15.78
CA GLY A 66 12.19 1.83 -14.58
C GLY A 66 11.36 3.10 -14.83
N ALA A 67 10.94 3.31 -16.08
CA ALA A 67 10.06 4.39 -16.50
C ALA A 67 8.57 4.03 -16.41
N ARG A 68 8.22 2.73 -16.42
CA ARG A 68 6.81 2.30 -16.47
C ARG A 68 6.06 2.43 -15.14
N ASP A 69 6.80 2.43 -14.02
CA ASP A 69 6.22 2.53 -12.68
C ASP A 69 6.20 3.96 -12.14
N VAL A 70 6.63 4.95 -12.93
CA VAL A 70 6.74 6.34 -12.48
C VAL A 70 5.47 7.10 -12.80
N ALA A 71 4.71 7.45 -11.76
CA ALA A 71 3.52 8.29 -11.87
C ALA A 71 3.83 9.79 -11.88
N LEU A 72 4.92 10.22 -11.24
CA LEU A 72 5.46 11.58 -11.28
C LEU A 72 6.99 11.50 -11.19
N PRO A 73 7.74 11.79 -12.25
CA PRO A 73 9.20 11.73 -12.23
C PRO A 73 9.83 12.75 -11.27
N VAL A 74 9.40 13.97 -11.34
CA VAL A 74 9.81 15.11 -10.49
C VAL A 74 8.70 16.16 -10.48
N GLY A 75 8.32 16.64 -9.31
CA GLY A 75 7.35 17.73 -9.18
C GLY A 75 7.24 18.27 -7.76
N PRO A 76 6.57 19.41 -7.56
CA PRO A 76 6.28 20.00 -6.26
C PRO A 76 5.20 19.16 -5.52
N TRP A 77 5.01 19.45 -4.24
CA TRP A 77 4.04 18.73 -3.41
C TRP A 77 2.61 18.79 -3.93
N GLU A 78 2.21 19.90 -4.52
CA GLU A 78 0.87 20.04 -5.11
C GLU A 78 0.63 19.04 -6.25
N ASP A 79 1.62 18.80 -7.09
CA ASP A 79 1.53 17.81 -8.16
C ASP A 79 1.53 16.39 -7.61
N VAL A 80 2.27 16.13 -6.51
CA VAL A 80 2.17 14.86 -5.79
C VAL A 80 0.73 14.61 -5.34
N LEU A 81 0.08 15.58 -4.70
CA LEU A 81 -1.31 15.44 -4.24
C LEU A 81 -2.26 15.22 -5.43
N ARG A 82 -2.12 15.96 -6.52
CA ARG A 82 -2.94 15.76 -7.74
C ARG A 82 -2.77 14.37 -8.32
N VAL A 83 -1.54 13.86 -8.37
CA VAL A 83 -1.27 12.50 -8.85
C VAL A 83 -1.86 11.47 -7.89
N LEU A 84 -1.68 11.66 -6.57
CA LEU A 84 -2.22 10.73 -5.58
C LEU A 84 -3.75 10.64 -5.61
N THR A 85 -4.48 11.74 -5.84
CA THR A 85 -5.95 11.68 -5.98
C THR A 85 -6.42 10.83 -7.15
N VAL A 86 -5.56 10.61 -8.14
CA VAL A 86 -5.89 9.83 -9.35
C VAL A 86 -5.36 8.40 -9.25
N VAL A 87 -4.17 8.22 -8.66
CA VAL A 87 -3.41 6.95 -8.67
C VAL A 87 -3.58 6.17 -7.37
N ALA A 88 -3.58 6.89 -6.23
CA ALA A 88 -3.60 6.23 -4.93
C ALA A 88 -4.99 5.65 -4.65
N PRO A 89 -5.04 4.45 -4.06
CA PRO A 89 -6.28 3.92 -3.53
C PRO A 89 -6.78 4.79 -2.37
N ASP A 90 -8.10 4.78 -2.15
CA ASP A 90 -8.72 5.45 -1.02
C ASP A 90 -8.13 4.90 0.30
N PRO A 91 -7.60 5.76 1.17
CA PRO A 91 -7.07 5.34 2.46
C PRO A 91 -8.14 4.82 3.44
N GLY A 92 -9.43 4.98 3.16
CA GLY A 92 -10.51 4.48 4.01
C GLY A 92 -10.50 5.15 5.39
N LEU A 93 -10.37 6.48 5.42
CA LEU A 93 -10.38 7.26 6.65
C LEU A 93 -11.79 7.64 7.13
N GLU A 94 -12.84 7.36 6.36
CA GLU A 94 -14.21 7.78 6.67
C GLU A 94 -14.67 7.32 8.07
N ASP A 95 -14.34 6.08 8.44
CA ASP A 95 -14.68 5.49 9.73
C ASP A 95 -13.51 5.54 10.74
N ASP A 96 -12.44 6.25 10.44
CA ASP A 96 -11.24 6.31 11.29
C ASP A 96 -11.42 7.40 12.37
N PRO A 97 -11.23 7.08 13.66
CA PRO A 97 -11.34 8.10 14.74
C PRO A 97 -10.41 9.30 14.54
N ARG A 98 -9.33 9.13 13.80
CA ARG A 98 -8.38 10.21 13.47
C ARG A 98 -8.96 11.22 12.49
N ALA A 99 -9.90 10.81 11.62
CA ALA A 99 -10.62 11.74 10.75
C ALA A 99 -11.47 12.74 11.57
N ALA A 100 -12.10 12.29 12.65
CA ALA A 100 -12.80 13.16 13.59
C ALA A 100 -11.86 14.18 14.28
N GLN A 101 -10.56 13.86 14.35
CA GLN A 101 -9.52 14.76 14.87
C GLN A 101 -8.91 15.66 13.77
N GLY A 102 -9.48 15.66 12.57
CA GLY A 102 -9.03 16.48 11.43
C GLY A 102 -7.99 15.84 10.52
N LEU A 103 -7.70 14.53 10.66
CA LEU A 103 -6.78 13.85 9.75
C LEU A 103 -7.47 13.62 8.40
N THR A 104 -6.95 14.27 7.36
CA THR A 104 -7.40 14.11 6.00
C THR A 104 -6.48 13.14 5.22
N PRO A 105 -6.92 12.56 4.09
CA PRO A 105 -6.04 11.77 3.21
C PRO A 105 -4.75 12.51 2.83
N ALA A 106 -4.86 13.78 2.44
CA ALA A 106 -3.71 14.63 2.14
C ALA A 106 -2.81 14.86 3.37
N GLY A 107 -3.41 15.08 4.55
CA GLY A 107 -2.71 15.22 5.82
C GLY A 107 -1.94 13.95 6.21
N LEU A 108 -2.54 12.77 6.04
CA LEU A 108 -1.87 11.48 6.26
C LEU A 108 -0.65 11.31 5.35
N MET A 109 -0.77 11.63 4.07
CA MET A 109 0.35 11.58 3.11
C MET A 109 1.44 12.60 3.46
N HIS A 110 1.06 13.81 3.85
CA HIS A 110 1.99 14.83 4.30
C HIS A 110 2.77 14.40 5.55
N LEU A 111 2.08 13.91 6.58
CA LEU A 111 2.70 13.39 7.80
C LEU A 111 3.58 12.16 7.52
N GLY A 112 3.18 11.34 6.56
CA GLY A 112 3.98 10.22 6.10
C GLY A 112 5.32 10.63 5.46
N VAL A 113 5.35 11.72 4.68
CA VAL A 113 6.57 12.20 4.03
C VAL A 113 7.38 13.14 4.93
N HIS A 114 6.75 14.00 5.72
CA HIS A 114 7.44 15.06 6.49
C HIS A 114 7.46 14.80 8.00
N GLY A 115 6.44 14.13 8.53
CA GLY A 115 6.28 13.88 9.96
C GLY A 115 7.37 13.04 10.60
N THR A 116 7.45 13.10 11.91
CA THR A 116 8.34 12.31 12.77
C THR A 116 7.54 11.83 13.99
N GLY A 117 8.06 10.81 14.69
CA GLY A 117 7.41 10.31 15.90
C GLY A 117 6.04 9.67 15.66
N THR A 118 5.05 9.98 16.47
CA THR A 118 3.72 9.33 16.47
C THR A 118 2.62 10.13 15.80
N GLU A 119 2.95 11.26 15.20
CA GLU A 119 1.98 12.13 14.53
C GLU A 119 1.17 11.36 13.47
N GLY A 120 -0.14 11.60 13.40
CA GLY A 120 -1.03 10.90 12.46
C GLY A 120 -1.26 9.42 12.79
N GLY A 121 -0.99 9.00 14.03
CA GLY A 121 -1.13 7.61 14.48
C GLY A 121 -0.02 6.67 13.99
N PHE A 122 1.12 7.23 13.58
CA PHE A 122 2.27 6.41 13.22
C PHE A 122 2.87 5.75 14.46
N GLN A 123 3.02 4.44 14.41
CA GLN A 123 3.86 3.68 15.34
C GLN A 123 5.31 3.75 14.85
N HIS A 124 6.19 4.28 15.68
CA HIS A 124 7.59 4.46 15.30
C HIS A 124 8.50 3.40 15.95
N VAL A 125 9.68 3.24 15.40
CA VAL A 125 10.72 2.36 15.96
C VAL A 125 11.09 2.83 17.37
N PRO A 126 11.14 1.94 18.38
CA PRO A 126 11.52 2.30 19.76
C PRO A 126 12.98 2.76 19.83
N ARG A 127 13.31 3.53 20.91
CA ARG A 127 14.69 4.07 21.10
C ARG A 127 15.77 2.98 21.09
N ARG A 128 15.46 1.76 21.55
CA ARG A 128 16.38 0.62 21.54
C ARG A 128 16.65 0.08 20.12
N GLY A 129 15.73 0.30 19.13
CA GLY A 129 15.93 0.01 17.70
C GLY A 129 16.86 1.02 17.00
N ARG A 130 17.32 2.04 17.70
CA ARG A 130 18.25 3.06 17.20
C ARG A 130 19.67 2.56 16.97
N TRP A 131 19.91 1.29 17.18
CA TRP A 131 21.23 0.72 17.20
C TRP A 131 21.99 0.87 15.86
N TRP A 132 23.26 1.29 15.93
CA TRP A 132 24.35 1.36 14.98
C TRP A 132 24.08 1.98 13.59
N PHE A 133 23.08 1.52 12.83
CA PHE A 133 22.84 1.98 11.45
C PHE A 133 21.60 2.86 11.28
N ASN A 134 20.70 2.88 12.25
CA ASN A 134 19.41 3.56 12.14
C ASN A 134 19.31 4.83 12.97
N TRP A 135 20.41 5.30 13.54
CA TRP A 135 20.48 6.46 14.42
C TRP A 135 19.77 7.70 13.83
N PHE A 136 20.03 8.01 12.55
CA PHE A 136 19.42 9.21 11.93
C PHE A 136 17.98 8.95 11.43
N ALA A 137 17.66 7.74 11.07
CA ALA A 137 16.37 7.41 10.44
C ALA A 137 15.29 6.96 11.44
N TRP A 138 15.66 6.56 12.68
CA TRP A 138 14.74 5.93 13.62
C TRP A 138 13.49 6.78 13.95
N ARG A 139 13.62 8.11 14.08
CA ARG A 139 12.48 9.01 14.34
C ARG A 139 11.51 9.09 13.18
N ARG A 140 11.98 8.74 11.98
CA ARG A 140 11.20 8.78 10.76
C ARG A 140 10.73 7.41 10.32
N THR A 141 11.30 6.35 10.84
CA THR A 141 10.90 4.98 10.51
C THR A 141 9.68 4.62 11.35
N GLY A 142 8.62 4.20 10.69
CA GLY A 142 7.40 3.79 11.35
C GLY A 142 6.32 3.44 10.34
N PHE A 143 5.20 2.98 10.86
CA PHE A 143 4.04 2.63 10.05
C PHE A 143 2.75 3.09 10.71
N THR A 144 1.72 3.19 9.92
CA THR A 144 0.35 3.30 10.39
C THR A 144 -0.55 2.46 9.49
N THR A 145 -1.64 1.99 10.02
CA THR A 145 -2.66 1.26 9.27
C THR A 145 -3.93 2.07 9.23
N THR A 146 -4.60 2.06 8.10
CA THR A 146 -5.97 2.54 7.94
C THR A 146 -6.86 1.34 7.63
N ARG A 147 -8.12 1.57 7.33
CA ARG A 147 -9.04 0.49 6.94
C ARG A 147 -8.56 -0.25 5.69
N SER A 148 -8.01 0.45 4.71
CA SER A 148 -7.64 -0.09 3.39
C SER A 148 -6.14 -0.17 3.13
N LEU A 149 -5.32 0.60 3.86
CA LEU A 149 -3.89 0.75 3.57
C LEU A 149 -2.99 0.46 4.75
N LEU A 150 -1.89 -0.22 4.47
CA LEU A 150 -0.66 -0.15 5.25
C LEU A 150 0.19 1.02 4.72
N VAL A 151 0.50 1.97 5.57
CA VAL A 151 1.30 3.15 5.26
C VAL A 151 2.62 3.07 6.01
N VAL A 152 3.73 2.98 5.29
CA VAL A 152 5.07 2.84 5.86
C VAL A 152 5.91 4.05 5.48
N ARG A 153 6.49 4.70 6.46
CA ARG A 153 7.46 5.78 6.24
C ARG A 153 8.85 5.35 6.67
N SER A 154 9.84 5.79 5.92
CA SER A 154 11.24 5.45 6.19
C SER A 154 12.22 6.46 5.60
N GLY A 155 13.48 6.29 5.94
CA GLY A 155 14.61 6.99 5.33
C GLY A 155 14.82 8.41 5.84
N TRP A 156 16.10 8.74 6.09
CA TRP A 156 16.56 10.09 6.44
C TRP A 156 17.17 10.80 5.23
N LEU A 157 18.08 10.18 4.51
CA LEU A 157 18.68 10.75 3.28
C LEU A 157 17.68 10.79 2.14
N ASN A 158 16.94 9.72 1.94
CA ASN A 158 15.83 9.64 0.99
C ASN A 158 14.53 9.37 1.77
N ARG A 159 13.74 10.40 1.99
CA ARG A 159 12.43 10.28 2.59
C ARG A 159 11.56 9.43 1.69
N ARG A 160 10.98 8.38 2.24
CA ARG A 160 10.11 7.48 1.49
C ARG A 160 8.85 7.21 2.29
N LEU A 161 7.74 7.39 1.63
CA LEU A 161 6.42 6.95 2.06
C LEU A 161 5.95 5.87 1.10
N GLN A 162 5.57 4.73 1.63
CA GLN A 162 5.00 3.62 0.86
C GLN A 162 3.59 3.34 1.36
N THR A 163 2.64 3.20 0.44
CA THR A 163 1.28 2.77 0.74
C THR A 163 1.00 1.46 0.03
N LEU A 164 0.52 0.46 0.74
CA LEU A 164 0.14 -0.84 0.21
C LEU A 164 -1.30 -1.15 0.60
N GLN A 165 -2.08 -1.68 -0.35
CA GLN A 165 -3.45 -2.10 -0.07
C GLN A 165 -3.49 -3.42 0.69
N HIS A 166 -4.25 -3.48 1.80
CA HIS A 166 -4.45 -4.72 2.57
C HIS A 166 -5.06 -5.84 1.73
N GLU A 167 -6.03 -5.52 0.90
CA GLU A 167 -6.72 -6.48 0.02
C GLU A 167 -5.81 -7.10 -1.04
N ARG A 168 -4.68 -6.47 -1.33
CA ARG A 168 -3.71 -6.90 -2.35
C ARG A 168 -2.46 -7.56 -1.77
N MET A 169 -2.42 -7.76 -0.45
CA MET A 169 -1.32 -8.44 0.22
C MET A 169 -1.19 -9.88 -0.25
N GLN A 170 0.01 -10.26 -0.68
CA GLN A 170 0.31 -11.61 -1.17
C GLN A 170 1.07 -12.43 -0.14
N ALA A 171 1.97 -11.78 0.60
CA ALA A 171 2.74 -12.43 1.65
C ALA A 171 3.09 -11.45 2.76
N ALA A 172 3.27 -11.97 3.96
CA ALA A 172 3.87 -11.29 5.09
C ALA A 172 4.92 -12.21 5.72
N GLU A 173 6.01 -11.62 6.19
CA GLU A 173 7.11 -12.31 6.86
C GLU A 173 7.46 -11.56 8.15
N LEU A 174 7.66 -12.28 9.22
CA LEU A 174 8.24 -11.79 10.47
C LEU A 174 9.66 -12.34 10.57
N ALA A 175 10.65 -11.46 10.66
CA ALA A 175 12.06 -11.82 10.77
C ALA A 175 12.68 -11.22 12.02
N GLN A 176 13.50 -11.99 12.72
CA GLN A 176 14.18 -11.56 13.93
C GLN A 176 15.62 -12.04 13.92
N GLY A 177 16.57 -11.12 13.78
CA GLY A 177 18.00 -11.42 13.87
C GLY A 177 18.49 -11.60 15.33
N PRO A 178 19.74 -12.08 15.52
CA PRO A 178 20.28 -12.33 16.86
C PRO A 178 20.30 -11.09 17.76
N VAL A 179 20.66 -9.93 17.21
CA VAL A 179 20.67 -8.65 17.93
C VAL A 179 19.25 -8.17 18.22
N GLN A 180 18.36 -8.28 17.24
CA GLN A 180 16.94 -7.92 17.42
C GLN A 180 16.30 -8.75 18.53
N ARG A 181 16.59 -10.07 18.58
CA ARG A 181 16.10 -10.96 19.63
C ARG A 181 16.55 -10.52 21.03
N ARG A 182 17.82 -10.12 21.19
CA ARG A 182 18.31 -9.61 22.48
C ARG A 182 17.66 -8.28 22.88
N LEU A 183 17.24 -7.49 21.94
CA LEU A 183 16.62 -6.19 22.16
C LEU A 183 15.07 -6.24 22.17
N GLY A 184 14.46 -7.43 22.00
CA GLY A 184 13.01 -7.58 21.88
C GLY A 184 12.45 -6.82 20.67
N LEU A 185 13.16 -6.88 19.52
CA LEU A 185 12.79 -6.23 18.27
C LEU A 185 12.55 -7.24 17.17
N ALA A 186 11.74 -6.89 16.19
CA ALA A 186 11.53 -7.68 14.99
C ALA A 186 11.29 -6.82 13.75
N THR A 187 11.40 -7.42 12.58
CA THR A 187 11.18 -6.79 11.28
C THR A 187 9.99 -7.45 10.60
N VAL A 188 9.05 -6.66 10.12
CA VAL A 188 7.93 -7.13 9.29
C VAL A 188 8.19 -6.74 7.85
N ARG A 189 8.07 -7.72 6.95
CA ARG A 189 8.08 -7.52 5.50
C ARG A 189 6.74 -7.92 4.92
N VAL A 190 6.25 -7.11 4.02
CA VAL A 190 4.95 -7.32 3.38
C VAL A 190 5.12 -7.15 1.87
N TRP A 191 4.49 -8.04 1.10
CA TRP A 191 4.56 -8.03 -0.36
C TRP A 191 3.18 -7.89 -0.97
N VAL A 192 3.11 -7.07 -2.00
CA VAL A 192 2.03 -7.01 -2.99
C VAL A 192 2.61 -7.28 -4.37
N ALA A 193 1.80 -7.49 -5.40
CA ALA A 193 2.33 -7.63 -6.75
C ALA A 193 3.06 -6.34 -7.19
N GLY A 194 4.34 -6.48 -7.53
CA GLY A 194 5.18 -5.36 -7.99
C GLY A 194 5.77 -4.47 -6.90
N ALA A 195 5.48 -4.68 -5.60
CA ALA A 195 6.09 -3.91 -4.52
C ALA A 195 6.21 -4.68 -3.21
N ASN A 196 7.10 -4.19 -2.36
CA ASN A 196 7.22 -4.64 -0.98
C ASN A 196 7.43 -3.46 -0.03
N ALA A 197 7.00 -3.61 1.21
CA ALA A 197 7.35 -2.70 2.30
C ALA A 197 8.04 -3.45 3.43
N VAL A 198 8.97 -2.77 4.08
CA VAL A 198 9.75 -3.33 5.19
C VAL A 198 9.69 -2.36 6.35
N VAL A 199 9.15 -2.81 7.47
CA VAL A 199 9.16 -2.08 8.74
C VAL A 199 10.16 -2.79 9.66
N ARG A 200 11.30 -2.14 9.88
CA ARG A 200 12.43 -2.70 10.63
C ARG A 200 12.41 -2.25 12.09
N ASP A 201 12.95 -3.11 12.95
CA ASP A 201 13.26 -2.81 14.34
C ASP A 201 12.06 -2.32 15.16
N LEU A 202 10.88 -2.88 14.90
CA LEU A 202 9.69 -2.70 15.74
C LEU A 202 9.83 -3.43 17.07
N ASP A 203 9.11 -3.00 18.09
CA ASP A 203 8.86 -3.82 19.28
C ASP A 203 8.27 -5.16 18.86
N GLU A 204 8.71 -6.23 19.48
CA GLU A 204 8.36 -7.60 19.08
C GLU A 204 6.84 -7.84 19.10
N ASP A 205 6.14 -7.38 20.15
CA ASP A 205 4.69 -7.45 20.27
C ASP A 205 3.99 -6.68 19.15
N VAL A 206 4.44 -5.46 18.85
CA VAL A 206 3.91 -4.62 17.76
C VAL A 206 4.16 -5.29 16.39
N ALA A 207 5.34 -5.89 16.22
CA ALA A 207 5.69 -6.59 14.98
C ALA A 207 4.84 -7.85 14.78
N VAL A 208 4.60 -8.62 15.86
CA VAL A 208 3.74 -9.81 15.83
C VAL A 208 2.30 -9.42 15.51
N ASP A 209 1.76 -8.37 16.11
CA ASP A 209 0.40 -7.89 15.83
C ASP A 209 0.25 -7.41 14.39
N LEU A 210 1.22 -6.65 13.88
CA LEU A 210 1.25 -6.21 12.48
C LEU A 210 1.31 -7.42 11.55
N TYR A 211 2.24 -8.34 11.79
CA TYR A 211 2.39 -9.55 10.99
C TYR A 211 1.10 -10.38 10.97
N ALA A 212 0.49 -10.64 12.14
CA ALA A 212 -0.73 -11.43 12.23
C ALA A 212 -1.91 -10.79 11.49
N ARG A 213 -1.98 -9.46 11.46
CA ARG A 213 -2.98 -8.70 10.71
C ARG A 213 -2.75 -8.84 9.20
N GLU A 214 -1.54 -8.55 8.73
CA GLU A 214 -1.22 -8.58 7.30
C GLU A 214 -1.21 -10.01 6.74
N ALA A 215 -0.80 -11.01 7.52
CA ALA A 215 -0.87 -12.42 7.14
C ALA A 215 -2.32 -12.89 6.94
N ARG A 216 -3.27 -12.40 7.75
CA ARG A 216 -4.70 -12.67 7.56
C ARG A 216 -5.22 -12.06 6.26
N HIS A 217 -4.86 -10.81 5.97
CA HIS A 217 -5.21 -10.17 4.69
C HIS A 217 -4.64 -10.94 3.50
N ALA A 218 -3.36 -11.32 3.56
CA ALA A 218 -2.72 -12.12 2.52
C ALA A 218 -3.36 -13.50 2.33
N ALA A 219 -3.81 -14.15 3.40
CA ALA A 219 -4.49 -15.43 3.33
C ALA A 219 -5.88 -15.32 2.65
N VAL A 220 -6.63 -14.26 2.95
CA VAL A 220 -7.91 -13.97 2.29
C VAL A 220 -7.71 -13.66 0.82
N SER A 221 -6.77 -12.80 0.49
CA SER A 221 -6.46 -12.41 -0.90
C SER A 221 -6.04 -13.62 -1.75
N ARG A 222 -5.22 -14.54 -1.19
CA ARG A 222 -4.84 -15.78 -1.89
C ARG A 222 -6.03 -16.69 -2.15
N ARG A 223 -6.90 -16.89 -1.16
CA ARG A 223 -8.11 -17.73 -1.33
C ARG A 223 -9.05 -17.18 -2.40
N LEU A 224 -9.18 -15.87 -2.51
CA LEU A 224 -9.96 -15.23 -3.56
C LEU A 224 -9.29 -15.40 -4.93
N ALA A 225 -7.98 -15.17 -5.03
CA ALA A 225 -7.23 -15.34 -6.27
C ALA A 225 -7.22 -16.81 -6.75
N ASP A 226 -7.05 -17.77 -5.84
CA ASP A 226 -7.12 -19.20 -6.17
C ASP A 226 -8.50 -19.57 -6.70
N ARG A 227 -9.58 -19.06 -6.09
CA ARG A 227 -10.94 -19.31 -6.56
C ARG A 227 -11.17 -18.79 -7.97
N ASP A 228 -10.67 -17.60 -8.29
CA ASP A 228 -10.81 -17.00 -9.62
C ASP A 228 -9.95 -17.71 -10.70
N GLN A 229 -8.87 -18.39 -10.32
CA GLN A 229 -8.02 -19.15 -11.22
C GLN A 229 -8.54 -20.58 -11.50
N TRP A 230 -9.25 -21.19 -10.54
CA TRP A 230 -9.66 -22.59 -10.64
C TRP A 230 -11.03 -22.80 -11.25
N MET A 231 -11.86 -21.77 -11.32
CA MET A 231 -13.19 -21.87 -11.94
C MET A 231 -13.25 -21.09 -13.25
N ARG A 232 -13.61 -21.79 -14.34
CA ARG A 232 -14.01 -21.11 -15.56
C ARG A 232 -15.24 -20.24 -15.28
N PRO A 233 -15.44 -19.11 -15.98
CA PRO A 233 -16.60 -18.22 -15.74
C PRO A 233 -17.95 -18.95 -15.68
N GLU A 234 -18.11 -19.98 -16.51
CA GLU A 234 -19.31 -20.84 -16.53
C GLU A 234 -19.44 -21.73 -15.29
N GLU A 235 -18.34 -22.20 -14.73
CA GLU A 235 -18.34 -23.02 -13.52
C GLU A 235 -18.57 -22.16 -12.28
N LEU A 236 -18.04 -20.95 -12.27
CA LEU A 236 -18.30 -19.96 -11.24
C LEU A 236 -19.79 -19.59 -11.18
N ALA A 237 -20.41 -19.32 -12.32
CA ALA A 237 -21.83 -19.02 -12.42
C ALA A 237 -22.70 -20.18 -11.92
N ARG A 238 -22.37 -21.43 -12.27
CA ARG A 238 -23.06 -22.64 -11.78
C ARG A 238 -22.86 -22.86 -10.27
N PHE A 239 -21.69 -22.53 -9.76
CA PHE A 239 -21.40 -22.64 -8.31
C PHE A 239 -22.16 -21.59 -7.53
N GLU A 240 -22.19 -20.35 -7.98
CA GLU A 240 -22.96 -19.26 -7.38
C GLU A 240 -24.46 -19.58 -7.38
N GLN A 241 -24.96 -20.12 -8.47
CA GLN A 241 -26.37 -20.51 -8.57
C GLN A 241 -26.72 -21.63 -7.56
N ARG A 242 -25.89 -22.68 -7.47
CA ARG A 242 -26.07 -23.75 -6.46
C ARG A 242 -25.98 -23.23 -5.03
N THR A 243 -25.05 -22.31 -4.76
CA THR A 243 -24.90 -21.74 -3.42
C THR A 243 -26.11 -20.92 -3.01
N ARG A 244 -26.71 -20.17 -3.96
CA ARG A 244 -27.95 -19.42 -3.74
C ARG A 244 -29.13 -20.38 -3.50
N GLU A 245 -29.22 -21.46 -4.26
CA GLU A 245 -30.28 -22.47 -4.13
C GLU A 245 -30.18 -23.18 -2.76
N VAL A 246 -28.97 -23.56 -2.33
CA VAL A 246 -28.74 -24.16 -1.01
C VAL A 246 -29.08 -23.20 0.12
N ALA A 247 -28.66 -21.95 0.01
CA ALA A 247 -28.96 -20.92 1.00
C ALA A 247 -30.48 -20.65 1.10
N ALA A 248 -31.17 -20.58 -0.03
CA ALA A 248 -32.63 -20.42 -0.06
C ALA A 248 -33.36 -21.61 0.57
N THR A 249 -32.86 -22.83 0.33
CA THR A 249 -33.44 -24.07 0.91
C THR A 249 -33.18 -24.14 2.42
N GLU A 250 -32.03 -23.71 2.92
CA GLU A 250 -31.74 -23.65 4.36
C GLU A 250 -32.57 -22.58 5.09
N VAL A 251 -32.76 -21.42 4.46
CA VAL A 251 -33.63 -20.35 5.01
C VAL A 251 -35.05 -20.83 5.09
N GLY A 252 -35.58 -21.43 4.01
CA GLY A 252 -36.92 -22.01 4.00
C GLY A 252 -37.13 -23.13 5.05
N ARG A 253 -36.12 -23.97 5.27
CA ARG A 253 -36.15 -25.01 6.33
C ARG A 253 -36.15 -24.41 7.74
N ARG A 254 -35.43 -23.34 7.99
CA ARG A 254 -35.41 -22.63 9.28
C ARG A 254 -36.71 -21.89 9.58
N GLU A 255 -37.36 -21.35 8.54
CA GLU A 255 -38.67 -20.71 8.67
C GLU A 255 -39.78 -21.74 8.97
N LEU A 256 -39.79 -22.89 8.30
CA LEU A 256 -40.70 -23.97 8.56
C LEU A 256 -40.53 -24.57 9.97
N ALA A 257 -39.29 -24.69 10.47
CA ALA A 257 -38.99 -25.16 11.81
C ALA A 257 -39.35 -24.16 12.93
N ARG A 258 -39.61 -22.91 12.61
CA ARG A 258 -40.07 -21.86 13.54
C ARG A 258 -41.59 -21.68 13.55
N ALA A 259 -42.28 -22.22 12.55
CA ALA A 259 -43.73 -22.09 12.37
C ALA A 259 -44.52 -23.33 12.88
N GLY A 260 -43.83 -24.42 13.27
CA GLY A 260 -44.41 -25.62 13.91
C GLY A 260 -43.97 -25.75 15.37
#